data_27bbbba216886da1f3cce71a8698b30a
#
_entry.id   27bbbba216886da1f3cce71a8698b30a
#
_cell.length_a   1.000
_cell.length_b   1.000
_cell.length_c   1.000
_cell.angle_alpha   90.00
_cell.angle_beta   90.00
_cell.angle_gamma   90.00
#
_symmetry.space_group_name_H-M   'P 1'
#
loop_
_entity.id
_entity.type
_entity.pdbx_description
1 polymer ?
#
loop_
_entity_poly.entity_id
_entity_poly.type
_entity_poly.pdbx_seq_one_letter_code
_entity_poly.pdbx_strand_id
1 'polypeptide(L)'
;MAKTWKDNEISLDPIKDQTIAVIGYGIQGDAQANNMKDSGLNVIVGLKEGGKSWKKAEADGHKVMSVAEATKQGDIIHILLPDMIQGQIYKDEIAPNLSEGKALSFSHAAAIYWKWIEAPSNVDLIMVAPKGPGSKVRETYLDNFGTPSIVAVEQDFTGKAWDRTLGIAKAIGSARAGLIKTAFKEEVETDWFGEQADLCGGAASMVTNAFETLVEGGYQPEIAYFEALHELKLIVDMIQRYGINGMWRRVSETARYGGLTRGPIVMDAASKANMKKVLTMIQDGTFNNEWISEYQSKGSEAFDQYMKQNDEHQIEKVGKEMRKMMWPDSTE
;
A
#
# COMPACT_ATOMS: atom_id res chain seq x y z
N MET A 1 13.61 -13.55 15.94
CA MET A 1 13.28 -12.29 15.26
C MET A 1 13.42 -12.52 13.76
N ALA A 2 12.59 -11.87 12.94
CA ALA A 2 12.70 -11.93 11.49
C ALA A 2 14.06 -11.41 11.02
N LYS A 3 14.54 -11.90 9.86
CA LYS A 3 15.75 -11.37 9.23
C LYS A 3 15.47 -9.96 8.72
N THR A 4 16.40 -9.05 8.96
CA THR A 4 16.31 -7.66 8.51
C THR A 4 17.54 -7.27 7.70
N TRP A 5 17.43 -6.22 6.89
CA TRP A 5 18.55 -5.63 6.16
C TRP A 5 18.46 -4.10 6.21
N LYS A 6 19.62 -3.46 6.11
CA LYS A 6 19.78 -2.01 5.98
C LYS A 6 20.45 -1.67 4.66
N ASP A 7 20.40 -0.42 4.27
CA ASP A 7 20.89 0.07 2.97
C ASP A 7 22.36 -0.28 2.69
N ASN A 8 23.21 -0.19 3.68
CA ASN A 8 24.66 -0.48 3.55
C ASN A 8 24.97 -1.97 3.38
N GLU A 9 24.02 -2.86 3.59
CA GLU A 9 24.16 -4.30 3.43
C GLU A 9 23.76 -4.80 2.04
N ILE A 10 23.25 -3.89 1.18
CA ILE A 10 22.67 -4.22 -0.12
C ILE A 10 23.41 -3.49 -1.23
N SER A 11 23.75 -4.20 -2.33
CA SER A 11 24.28 -3.61 -3.57
C SER A 11 23.19 -3.56 -4.65
N LEU A 12 23.29 -2.56 -5.54
CA LEU A 12 22.51 -2.50 -6.79
C LEU A 12 23.17 -3.26 -7.93
N ASP A 13 24.47 -3.64 -7.79
CA ASP A 13 25.23 -4.32 -8.85
C ASP A 13 24.51 -5.53 -9.46
N PRO A 14 23.81 -6.38 -8.69
CA PRO A 14 23.14 -7.55 -9.26
C PRO A 14 22.02 -7.22 -10.26
N ILE A 15 21.45 -6.00 -10.19
CA ILE A 15 20.32 -5.59 -11.05
C ILE A 15 20.63 -4.37 -11.94
N LYS A 16 21.83 -3.76 -11.85
CA LYS A 16 22.17 -2.53 -12.57
C LYS A 16 22.07 -2.64 -14.09
N ASP A 17 22.37 -3.84 -14.62
CA ASP A 17 22.35 -4.12 -16.06
C ASP A 17 21.02 -4.79 -16.50
N GLN A 18 20.07 -4.98 -15.58
CA GLN A 18 18.76 -5.54 -15.87
C GLN A 18 17.76 -4.45 -16.23
N THR A 19 16.86 -4.77 -17.14
CA THR A 19 15.72 -3.90 -17.47
C THR A 19 14.54 -4.23 -16.56
N ILE A 20 14.02 -3.21 -15.84
CA ILE A 20 12.84 -3.34 -15.00
C ILE A 20 11.65 -2.81 -15.78
N ALA A 21 10.72 -3.70 -16.11
CA ALA A 21 9.45 -3.34 -16.73
C ALA A 21 8.39 -3.14 -15.63
N VAL A 22 8.05 -1.89 -15.35
CA VAL A 22 6.97 -1.54 -14.43
C VAL A 22 5.65 -1.61 -15.19
N ILE A 23 4.77 -2.52 -14.78
CA ILE A 23 3.46 -2.71 -15.39
C ILE A 23 2.40 -2.04 -14.52
N GLY A 24 1.87 -0.92 -15.04
CA GLY A 24 0.98 -0.03 -14.29
C GLY A 24 1.71 1.22 -13.78
N TYR A 25 1.02 2.37 -13.87
CA TYR A 25 1.56 3.68 -13.45
C TYR A 25 0.50 4.45 -12.66
N GLY A 26 -0.08 3.75 -11.66
CA GLY A 26 -0.93 4.30 -10.61
C GLY A 26 -0.09 4.88 -9.47
N ILE A 27 -0.64 5.00 -8.27
CA ILE A 27 0.00 5.63 -7.11
C ILE A 27 1.34 4.96 -6.75
N GLN A 28 1.39 3.62 -6.71
CA GLN A 28 2.62 2.87 -6.44
C GLN A 28 3.54 2.84 -7.67
N GLY A 29 2.98 2.60 -8.87
CA GLY A 29 3.76 2.50 -10.10
C GLY A 29 4.54 3.77 -10.43
N ASP A 30 3.90 4.92 -10.31
CA ASP A 30 4.52 6.23 -10.43
C ASP A 30 5.69 6.40 -9.44
N ALA A 31 5.42 6.21 -8.15
CA ALA A 31 6.42 6.40 -7.11
C ALA A 31 7.63 5.46 -7.28
N GLN A 32 7.38 4.17 -7.48
CA GLN A 32 8.46 3.17 -7.54
C GLN A 32 9.25 3.27 -8.85
N ALA A 33 8.60 3.50 -10.00
CA ALA A 33 9.29 3.68 -11.26
C ALA A 33 10.24 4.88 -11.24
N ASN A 34 9.76 6.02 -10.72
CA ASN A 34 10.60 7.23 -10.58
C ASN A 34 11.75 7.01 -9.61
N ASN A 35 11.52 6.36 -8.46
CA ASN A 35 12.59 6.07 -7.49
C ASN A 35 13.66 5.15 -8.08
N MET A 36 13.27 4.09 -8.80
CA MET A 36 14.21 3.19 -9.46
C MET A 36 15.02 3.89 -10.56
N LYS A 37 14.38 4.76 -11.35
CA LYS A 37 15.02 5.59 -12.36
C LYS A 37 16.03 6.56 -11.73
N ASP A 38 15.65 7.27 -10.67
CA ASP A 38 16.52 8.18 -9.93
C ASP A 38 17.70 7.47 -9.25
N SER A 39 17.53 6.17 -8.97
CA SER A 39 18.58 5.28 -8.45
C SER A 39 19.51 4.75 -9.56
N GLY A 40 19.33 5.17 -10.82
CA GLY A 40 20.19 4.85 -11.95
C GLY A 40 19.88 3.52 -12.64
N LEU A 41 18.72 2.92 -12.42
CA LEU A 41 18.32 1.67 -13.07
C LEU A 41 17.63 1.92 -14.42
N ASN A 42 17.71 0.93 -15.30
CA ASN A 42 17.00 0.94 -16.58
C ASN A 42 15.53 0.56 -16.38
N VAL A 43 14.64 1.56 -16.39
CA VAL A 43 13.21 1.40 -16.17
C VAL A 43 12.43 1.69 -17.44
N ILE A 44 11.57 0.76 -17.85
CA ILE A 44 10.55 0.92 -18.89
C ILE A 44 9.17 0.75 -18.28
N VAL A 45 8.17 1.36 -18.88
CA VAL A 45 6.80 1.32 -18.32
C VAL A 45 5.85 0.68 -19.32
N GLY A 46 5.14 -0.37 -18.90
CA GLY A 46 4.13 -1.08 -19.68
C GLY A 46 2.72 -0.63 -19.33
N LEU A 47 1.99 -0.08 -20.30
CA LEU A 47 0.66 0.48 -20.10
C LEU A 47 -0.27 0.20 -21.29
N LYS A 48 -1.57 0.40 -21.08
CA LYS A 48 -2.55 0.47 -22.16
C LYS A 48 -2.33 1.73 -22.98
N GLU A 49 -2.18 1.59 -24.28
CA GLU A 49 -1.96 2.69 -25.21
C GLU A 49 -3.08 3.76 -25.10
N GLY A 50 -2.68 5.03 -25.10
CA GLY A 50 -3.60 6.18 -25.06
C GLY A 50 -4.27 6.44 -23.70
N GLY A 51 -3.98 5.65 -22.66
CA GLY A 51 -4.50 5.84 -21.32
C GLY A 51 -3.96 7.11 -20.62
N LYS A 52 -4.64 7.58 -19.56
CA LYS A 52 -4.18 8.76 -18.77
C LYS A 52 -2.79 8.56 -18.20
N SER A 53 -2.48 7.36 -17.70
CA SER A 53 -1.18 7.01 -17.14
C SER A 53 -0.07 7.00 -18.17
N TRP A 54 -0.37 6.71 -19.45
CA TRP A 54 0.59 6.74 -20.55
C TRP A 54 1.24 8.10 -20.68
N LYS A 55 0.41 9.15 -20.86
CA LYS A 55 0.90 10.53 -20.99
C LYS A 55 1.67 11.01 -19.77
N LYS A 56 1.24 10.59 -18.57
CA LYS A 56 1.94 10.93 -17.34
C LYS A 56 3.32 10.32 -17.30
N ALA A 57 3.45 9.02 -17.58
CA ALA A 57 4.74 8.33 -17.57
C ALA A 57 5.71 8.90 -18.63
N GLU A 58 5.22 9.28 -19.82
CA GLU A 58 6.01 9.98 -20.84
C GLU A 58 6.49 11.35 -20.35
N ALA A 59 5.62 12.13 -19.70
CA ALA A 59 5.98 13.43 -19.13
C ALA A 59 7.04 13.32 -18.03
N ASP A 60 7.00 12.23 -17.25
CA ASP A 60 8.03 11.90 -16.24
C ASP A 60 9.31 11.35 -16.86
N GLY A 61 9.38 11.26 -18.23
CA GLY A 61 10.55 10.87 -18.99
C GLY A 61 10.85 9.37 -18.97
N HIS A 62 9.83 8.53 -18.84
CA HIS A 62 9.96 7.09 -19.02
C HIS A 62 9.77 6.68 -20.48
N LYS A 63 10.43 5.58 -20.89
CA LYS A 63 10.10 4.88 -22.13
C LYS A 63 8.84 4.07 -21.91
N VAL A 64 7.74 4.47 -22.55
CA VAL A 64 6.42 3.83 -22.40
C VAL A 64 6.12 2.96 -23.62
N MET A 65 5.53 1.81 -23.39
CA MET A 65 5.14 0.86 -24.42
C MET A 65 3.96 -0.02 -23.96
N SER A 66 3.43 -0.89 -24.80
CA SER A 66 2.41 -1.85 -24.40
C SER A 66 2.93 -2.80 -23.32
N VAL A 67 2.03 -3.38 -22.54
CA VAL A 67 2.38 -4.36 -21.49
C VAL A 67 3.14 -5.55 -22.09
N ALA A 68 2.68 -6.04 -23.26
CA ALA A 68 3.33 -7.13 -23.97
C ALA A 68 4.77 -6.81 -24.37
N GLU A 69 5.03 -5.62 -24.94
CA GLU A 69 6.37 -5.19 -25.33
C GLU A 69 7.28 -4.94 -24.11
N ALA A 70 6.75 -4.35 -23.05
CA ALA A 70 7.50 -4.15 -21.80
C ALA A 70 7.88 -5.49 -21.17
N THR A 71 6.97 -6.46 -21.17
CA THR A 71 7.25 -7.83 -20.69
C THR A 71 8.34 -8.52 -21.50
N LYS A 72 8.34 -8.39 -22.84
CA LYS A 72 9.41 -8.97 -23.69
C LYS A 72 10.77 -8.36 -23.36
N GLN A 73 10.86 -7.04 -23.16
CA GLN A 73 12.12 -6.32 -22.97
C GLN A 73 12.61 -6.37 -21.51
N GLY A 74 11.72 -6.52 -20.53
CA GLY A 74 12.09 -6.55 -19.12
C GLY A 74 12.73 -7.86 -18.69
N ASP A 75 13.72 -7.80 -17.82
CA ASP A 75 14.27 -8.93 -17.04
C ASP A 75 13.48 -9.16 -15.77
N ILE A 76 13.01 -8.05 -15.17
CA ILE A 76 12.14 -8.04 -13.99
C ILE A 76 10.83 -7.36 -14.38
N ILE A 77 9.73 -8.09 -14.28
CA ILE A 77 8.39 -7.60 -14.58
C ILE A 77 7.73 -7.21 -13.25
N HIS A 78 7.74 -5.93 -12.94
CA HIS A 78 7.24 -5.38 -11.68
C HIS A 78 5.78 -4.97 -11.85
N ILE A 79 4.85 -5.78 -11.34
CA ILE A 79 3.40 -5.67 -11.58
C ILE A 79 2.79 -4.79 -10.49
N LEU A 80 2.34 -3.59 -10.87
CA LEU A 80 1.73 -2.57 -10.01
C LEU A 80 0.36 -2.11 -10.55
N LEU A 81 -0.36 -3.05 -11.14
CA LEU A 81 -1.74 -2.88 -11.59
C LEU A 81 -2.71 -3.00 -10.40
N PRO A 82 -3.92 -2.42 -10.49
CA PRO A 82 -4.99 -2.72 -9.55
C PRO A 82 -5.27 -4.23 -9.49
N ASP A 83 -5.52 -4.75 -8.29
CA ASP A 83 -5.58 -6.19 -8.02
C ASP A 83 -6.54 -6.95 -8.93
N MET A 84 -7.76 -6.44 -9.09
CA MET A 84 -8.82 -7.13 -9.81
C MET A 84 -8.58 -7.30 -11.31
N ILE A 85 -7.64 -6.55 -11.89
CA ILE A 85 -7.29 -6.69 -13.31
C ILE A 85 -5.97 -7.43 -13.53
N GLN A 86 -5.20 -7.71 -12.48
CA GLN A 86 -3.88 -8.32 -12.59
C GLN A 86 -3.95 -9.70 -13.28
N GLY A 87 -4.88 -10.55 -12.87
CA GLY A 87 -5.04 -11.90 -13.45
C GLY A 87 -5.36 -11.88 -14.95
N GLN A 88 -6.24 -10.97 -15.39
CA GLN A 88 -6.60 -10.84 -16.80
C GLN A 88 -5.43 -10.32 -17.64
N ILE A 89 -4.78 -9.23 -17.20
CA ILE A 89 -3.63 -8.66 -17.92
C ILE A 89 -2.45 -9.63 -17.93
N TYR A 90 -2.24 -10.36 -16.84
CA TYR A 90 -1.23 -11.41 -16.82
C TYR A 90 -1.49 -12.46 -17.90
N LYS A 91 -2.69 -13.00 -17.98
CA LYS A 91 -3.08 -14.02 -18.95
C LYS A 91 -2.96 -13.55 -20.40
N ASP A 92 -3.40 -12.31 -20.67
CA ASP A 92 -3.52 -11.81 -22.03
C ASP A 92 -2.21 -11.23 -22.57
N GLU A 93 -1.43 -10.55 -21.71
CA GLU A 93 -0.30 -9.75 -22.20
C GLU A 93 1.04 -10.13 -21.55
N ILE A 94 1.07 -10.62 -20.29
CA ILE A 94 2.34 -10.95 -19.61
C ILE A 94 2.75 -12.40 -19.91
N ALA A 95 1.90 -13.38 -19.60
CA ALA A 95 2.24 -14.79 -19.72
C ALA A 95 2.71 -15.20 -21.13
N PRO A 96 2.06 -14.76 -22.25
CA PRO A 96 2.52 -15.10 -23.60
C PRO A 96 3.89 -14.51 -23.97
N ASN A 97 4.35 -13.50 -23.23
CA ASN A 97 5.59 -12.75 -23.49
C ASN A 97 6.66 -12.98 -22.41
N LEU A 98 6.36 -13.84 -21.43
CA LEU A 98 7.26 -14.20 -20.36
C LEU A 98 8.24 -15.28 -20.82
N SER A 99 9.53 -15.10 -20.58
CA SER A 99 10.56 -16.09 -20.90
C SER A 99 11.24 -16.60 -19.64
N GLU A 100 11.90 -17.76 -19.78
CA GLU A 100 12.66 -18.39 -18.73
C GLU A 100 13.71 -17.44 -18.11
N GLY A 101 13.87 -17.52 -16.81
CA GLY A 101 14.85 -16.75 -16.05
C GLY A 101 14.45 -15.32 -15.72
N LYS A 102 13.31 -14.81 -16.20
CA LYS A 102 12.76 -13.52 -15.77
C LYS A 102 12.25 -13.60 -14.35
N ALA A 103 11.99 -12.43 -13.74
CA ALA A 103 11.34 -12.32 -12.44
C ALA A 103 9.97 -11.65 -12.58
N LEU A 104 8.95 -12.21 -11.92
CA LEU A 104 7.70 -11.52 -11.61
C LEU A 104 7.83 -10.92 -10.21
N SER A 105 7.66 -9.61 -10.12
CA SER A 105 7.82 -8.83 -8.91
C SER A 105 6.51 -8.13 -8.56
N PHE A 106 6.16 -8.14 -7.29
CA PHE A 106 4.91 -7.60 -6.77
C PHE A 106 5.20 -6.66 -5.60
N SER A 107 4.30 -5.70 -5.34
CA SER A 107 4.29 -4.91 -4.09
C SER A 107 3.19 -5.34 -3.13
N HIS A 108 2.32 -6.26 -3.56
CA HIS A 108 1.33 -6.97 -2.78
C HIS A 108 1.12 -8.35 -3.40
N ALA A 109 1.09 -9.39 -2.59
CA ALA A 109 1.17 -10.77 -3.10
C ALA A 109 -0.18 -11.45 -3.36
N ALA A 110 -1.32 -10.75 -3.22
CA ALA A 110 -2.66 -11.34 -3.34
C ALA A 110 -2.87 -12.13 -4.64
N ALA A 111 -2.41 -11.60 -5.77
CA ALA A 111 -2.60 -12.25 -7.07
C ALA A 111 -1.95 -13.65 -7.15
N ILE A 112 -0.83 -13.85 -6.47
CA ILE A 112 -0.15 -15.15 -6.38
C ILE A 112 -0.77 -16.01 -5.28
N TYR A 113 -0.99 -15.45 -4.10
CA TYR A 113 -1.51 -16.16 -2.94
C TYR A 113 -2.90 -16.75 -3.21
N TRP A 114 -3.78 -15.98 -3.84
CA TRP A 114 -5.13 -16.40 -4.21
C TRP A 114 -5.23 -17.03 -5.61
N LYS A 115 -4.08 -17.27 -6.27
CA LYS A 115 -4.00 -17.91 -7.59
C LYS A 115 -4.77 -17.19 -8.70
N TRP A 116 -4.88 -15.87 -8.63
CA TRP A 116 -5.34 -15.08 -9.78
C TRP A 116 -4.31 -15.07 -10.89
N ILE A 117 -3.03 -15.25 -10.50
CA ILE A 117 -1.90 -15.48 -11.38
C ILE A 117 -1.26 -16.83 -11.01
N GLU A 118 -1.18 -17.72 -11.97
CA GLU A 118 -0.41 -18.97 -11.89
C GLU A 118 0.88 -18.77 -12.70
N ALA A 119 1.98 -18.52 -12.00
CA ALA A 119 3.26 -18.29 -12.64
C ALA A 119 3.95 -19.63 -13.02
N PRO A 120 4.70 -19.68 -14.13
CA PRO A 120 5.43 -20.88 -14.50
C PRO A 120 6.62 -21.12 -13.54
N SER A 121 7.06 -22.37 -13.45
CA SER A 121 8.15 -22.77 -12.54
C SER A 121 9.55 -22.30 -12.96
N ASN A 122 9.69 -21.75 -14.17
CA ASN A 122 10.96 -21.31 -14.75
C ASN A 122 11.21 -19.79 -14.65
N VAL A 123 10.57 -19.12 -13.70
CA VAL A 123 10.77 -17.68 -13.37
C VAL A 123 10.98 -17.49 -11.87
N ASP A 124 11.54 -16.36 -11.46
CA ASP A 124 11.55 -15.97 -10.05
C ASP A 124 10.22 -15.34 -9.67
N LEU A 125 9.74 -15.58 -8.43
CA LEU A 125 8.62 -14.86 -7.82
C LEU A 125 9.11 -14.11 -6.60
N ILE A 126 9.04 -12.78 -6.67
CA ILE A 126 9.59 -11.90 -5.65
C ILE A 126 8.58 -10.82 -5.24
N MET A 127 8.75 -10.30 -4.05
CA MET A 127 7.90 -9.23 -3.52
C MET A 127 8.73 -8.19 -2.76
N VAL A 128 8.41 -6.93 -3.02
CA VAL A 128 8.85 -5.77 -2.24
C VAL A 128 7.61 -4.94 -1.92
N ALA A 129 7.12 -5.03 -0.71
CA ALA A 129 5.90 -4.38 -0.25
C ALA A 129 6.22 -3.19 0.67
N PRO A 130 6.28 -1.95 0.16
CA PRO A 130 6.43 -0.75 0.99
C PRO A 130 5.23 -0.60 1.93
N LYS A 131 5.49 -0.39 3.22
CA LYS A 131 4.43 -0.18 4.21
C LYS A 131 4.08 1.30 4.32
N GLY A 132 3.39 1.78 3.27
CA GLY A 132 2.91 3.13 3.12
C GLY A 132 2.32 3.41 1.72
N PRO A 133 1.47 4.42 1.58
CA PRO A 133 0.89 4.80 0.30
C PRO A 133 1.99 5.28 -0.66
N GLY A 134 1.77 5.10 -1.98
CA GLY A 134 2.78 5.42 -2.99
C GLY A 134 3.27 6.87 -2.96
N SER A 135 2.40 7.83 -2.65
CA SER A 135 2.79 9.23 -2.45
C SER A 135 3.88 9.37 -1.38
N LYS A 136 3.76 8.65 -0.26
CA LYS A 136 4.78 8.63 0.80
C LYS A 136 6.04 7.88 0.39
N VAL A 137 5.94 6.83 -0.44
CA VAL A 137 7.12 6.14 -0.99
C VAL A 137 7.97 7.11 -1.82
N ARG A 138 7.35 8.00 -2.61
CA ARG A 138 8.07 9.02 -3.37
C ARG A 138 8.62 10.15 -2.48
N GLU A 139 7.79 10.72 -1.62
CA GLU A 139 8.15 11.80 -0.71
C GLU A 139 9.34 11.42 0.17
N THR A 140 9.25 10.29 0.89
CA THR A 140 10.34 9.86 1.78
C THR A 140 11.61 9.48 1.04
N TYR A 141 11.50 9.02 -0.22
CA TYR A 141 12.67 8.79 -1.07
C TYR A 141 13.42 10.10 -1.35
N LEU A 142 12.69 11.16 -1.71
CA LEU A 142 13.24 12.49 -1.96
C LEU A 142 13.85 13.11 -0.69
N ASP A 143 13.28 12.83 0.47
CA ASP A 143 13.79 13.24 1.79
C ASP A 143 15.01 12.42 2.25
N ASN A 144 15.54 11.52 1.41
CA ASN A 144 16.62 10.59 1.75
C ASN A 144 16.36 9.68 2.96
N PHE A 145 15.09 9.45 3.31
CA PHE A 145 14.71 8.56 4.41
C PHE A 145 14.23 7.20 3.91
N GLY A 146 13.21 7.16 3.07
CA GLY A 146 12.58 5.94 2.55
C GLY A 146 11.41 5.43 3.40
N THR A 147 10.55 4.63 2.77
CA THR A 147 9.45 3.91 3.43
C THR A 147 9.90 2.48 3.70
N PRO A 148 9.82 1.97 4.95
CA PRO A 148 10.22 0.59 5.24
C PRO A 148 9.38 -0.40 4.44
N SER A 149 10.01 -1.51 4.05
CA SER A 149 9.34 -2.57 3.27
C SER A 149 9.48 -3.94 3.91
N ILE A 150 8.49 -4.79 3.67
CA ILE A 150 8.64 -6.22 3.87
C ILE A 150 8.97 -6.88 2.53
N VAL A 151 9.82 -7.90 2.55
CA VAL A 151 10.38 -8.52 1.35
C VAL A 151 10.29 -10.03 1.42
N ALA A 152 9.95 -10.66 0.30
CA ALA A 152 9.82 -12.10 0.20
C ALA A 152 10.26 -12.64 -1.16
N VAL A 153 10.70 -13.89 -1.16
CA VAL A 153 10.92 -14.71 -2.35
C VAL A 153 10.06 -15.95 -2.19
N GLU A 154 9.14 -16.17 -3.11
CA GLU A 154 8.27 -17.34 -3.16
C GLU A 154 8.88 -18.43 -4.02
N GLN A 155 9.52 -18.06 -5.15
CA GLN A 155 10.17 -18.95 -6.08
C GLN A 155 11.51 -18.37 -6.52
N ASP A 156 12.58 -19.16 -6.41
CA ASP A 156 13.94 -18.80 -6.81
C ASP A 156 14.46 -19.81 -7.86
N PHE A 157 14.04 -19.61 -9.09
CA PHE A 157 14.47 -20.45 -10.21
C PHE A 157 15.91 -20.17 -10.64
N THR A 158 16.28 -18.88 -10.63
CA THR A 158 17.59 -18.45 -11.14
C THR A 158 18.71 -18.54 -10.10
N GLY A 159 18.39 -18.75 -8.83
CA GLY A 159 19.33 -18.59 -7.69
C GLY A 159 19.69 -17.14 -7.40
N LYS A 160 19.01 -16.16 -8.03
CA LYS A 160 19.24 -14.71 -7.91
C LYS A 160 18.03 -13.93 -7.40
N ALA A 161 16.96 -14.61 -7.00
CA ALA A 161 15.71 -13.96 -6.62
C ALA A 161 15.91 -13.01 -5.42
N TRP A 162 16.71 -13.38 -4.42
CA TRP A 162 17.03 -12.49 -3.30
C TRP A 162 17.81 -11.25 -3.71
N ASP A 163 18.78 -11.38 -4.61
CA ASP A 163 19.55 -10.23 -5.12
C ASP A 163 18.64 -9.25 -5.85
N ARG A 164 17.71 -9.75 -6.67
CA ARG A 164 16.69 -8.97 -7.36
C ARG A 164 15.76 -8.26 -6.38
N THR A 165 15.25 -8.99 -5.38
CA THR A 165 14.35 -8.45 -4.35
C THR A 165 15.00 -7.31 -3.58
N LEU A 166 16.19 -7.55 -3.05
CA LEU A 166 16.93 -6.57 -2.25
C LEU A 166 17.35 -5.37 -3.10
N GLY A 167 17.76 -5.60 -4.36
CA GLY A 167 18.11 -4.56 -5.30
C GLY A 167 16.93 -3.61 -5.58
N ILE A 168 15.72 -4.14 -5.88
CA ILE A 168 14.51 -3.33 -6.05
C ILE A 168 14.21 -2.55 -4.77
N ALA A 169 14.22 -3.21 -3.60
CA ALA A 169 13.94 -2.57 -2.33
C ALA A 169 14.92 -1.41 -2.01
N LYS A 170 16.19 -1.57 -2.37
CA LYS A 170 17.18 -0.49 -2.29
C LYS A 170 16.89 0.62 -3.28
N ALA A 171 16.61 0.28 -4.53
CA ALA A 171 16.37 1.25 -5.59
C ALA A 171 15.15 2.14 -5.34
N ILE A 172 14.09 1.61 -4.73
CA ILE A 172 12.93 2.41 -4.33
C ILE A 172 13.15 3.21 -3.03
N GLY A 173 14.33 3.07 -2.37
CA GLY A 173 14.72 3.79 -1.16
C GLY A 173 14.33 3.11 0.15
N SER A 174 13.60 1.98 0.11
CA SER A 174 13.07 1.31 1.30
C SER A 174 14.15 0.80 2.26
N ALA A 175 15.28 0.38 1.73
CA ALA A 175 16.39 -0.13 2.53
C ALA A 175 16.96 0.91 3.51
N ARG A 176 16.83 2.21 3.22
CA ARG A 176 17.24 3.31 4.12
C ARG A 176 16.47 3.29 5.44
N ALA A 177 15.18 2.98 5.38
CA ALA A 177 14.32 2.84 6.56
C ALA A 177 14.39 1.43 7.18
N GLY A 178 14.73 0.42 6.37
CA GLY A 178 14.91 -0.97 6.78
C GLY A 178 13.97 -1.94 6.07
N LEU A 179 14.45 -3.16 5.88
CA LEU A 179 13.71 -4.25 5.28
C LEU A 179 13.51 -5.39 6.28
N ILE A 180 12.36 -6.05 6.20
CA ILE A 180 12.03 -7.21 7.05
C ILE A 180 11.64 -8.38 6.13
N LYS A 181 12.25 -9.56 6.35
CA LYS A 181 11.87 -10.77 5.64
C LYS A 181 10.49 -11.25 6.07
N THR A 182 9.65 -11.58 5.09
CA THR A 182 8.34 -12.20 5.29
C THR A 182 8.09 -13.33 4.28
N ALA A 183 6.84 -13.78 4.16
CA ALA A 183 6.33 -14.70 3.15
C ALA A 183 5.11 -14.08 2.46
N PHE A 184 4.76 -14.52 1.25
CA PHE A 184 3.61 -14.02 0.51
C PHE A 184 2.31 -14.15 1.31
N LYS A 185 2.09 -15.31 1.92
CA LYS A 185 0.93 -15.53 2.81
C LYS A 185 0.86 -14.53 3.95
N GLU A 186 1.96 -14.34 4.67
CA GLU A 186 2.01 -13.45 5.83
C GLU A 186 1.76 -12.00 5.41
N GLU A 187 2.32 -11.57 4.28
CA GLU A 187 2.10 -10.23 3.73
C GLU A 187 0.63 -10.01 3.42
N VAL A 188 -0.01 -10.89 2.63
CA VAL A 188 -1.41 -10.72 2.21
C VAL A 188 -2.37 -10.70 3.39
N GLU A 189 -2.23 -11.66 4.30
CA GLU A 189 -3.14 -11.76 5.44
C GLU A 189 -2.99 -10.56 6.40
N THR A 190 -1.78 -10.09 6.64
CA THR A 190 -1.54 -8.96 7.55
C THR A 190 -1.83 -7.62 6.91
N ASP A 191 -1.59 -7.46 5.62
CA ASP A 191 -1.88 -6.23 4.87
C ASP A 191 -3.40 -6.00 4.78
N TRP A 192 -4.15 -6.99 4.30
CA TRP A 192 -5.61 -6.93 4.26
C TRP A 192 -6.24 -6.77 5.64
N PHE A 193 -5.69 -7.42 6.66
CA PHE A 193 -6.15 -7.21 8.04
C PHE A 193 -5.92 -5.77 8.49
N GLY A 194 -4.74 -5.23 8.25
CA GLY A 194 -4.38 -3.85 8.59
C GLY A 194 -5.33 -2.84 7.93
N GLU A 195 -5.57 -2.99 6.62
CA GLU A 195 -6.46 -2.11 5.86
C GLU A 195 -7.91 -2.16 6.37
N GLN A 196 -8.42 -3.35 6.67
CA GLN A 196 -9.82 -3.54 7.06
C GLN A 196 -10.08 -3.21 8.54
N ALA A 197 -9.23 -3.72 9.44
CA ALA A 197 -9.50 -3.69 10.88
C ALA A 197 -8.87 -2.48 11.60
N ASP A 198 -7.86 -1.84 11.04
CA ASP A 198 -7.07 -0.82 11.74
C ASP A 198 -6.84 0.43 10.86
N LEU A 199 -6.03 0.32 9.80
CA LEU A 199 -5.46 1.47 9.08
C LEU A 199 -6.49 2.31 8.32
N CYS A 200 -7.38 1.68 7.57
CA CYS A 200 -8.40 2.35 6.76
C CYS A 200 -9.79 2.17 7.39
N GLY A 201 -10.33 0.96 7.39
CA GLY A 201 -11.67 0.68 7.84
C GLY A 201 -11.88 1.00 9.33
N GLY A 202 -11.02 0.46 10.19
CA GLY A 202 -11.09 0.68 11.65
C GLY A 202 -10.92 2.15 12.03
N ALA A 203 -9.87 2.80 11.52
CA ALA A 203 -9.60 4.21 11.81
C ALA A 203 -10.71 5.14 11.30
N ALA A 204 -11.17 4.96 10.06
CA ALA A 204 -12.25 5.77 9.50
C ALA A 204 -13.54 5.63 10.33
N SER A 205 -13.92 4.39 10.68
CA SER A 205 -15.11 4.14 11.50
C SER A 205 -14.99 4.74 12.91
N MET A 206 -13.82 4.64 13.53
CA MET A 206 -13.58 5.24 14.85
C MET A 206 -13.71 6.77 14.80
N VAL A 207 -13.14 7.41 13.81
CA VAL A 207 -13.22 8.86 13.60
C VAL A 207 -14.67 9.30 13.37
N THR A 208 -15.39 8.60 12.49
CA THR A 208 -16.79 8.89 12.20
C THR A 208 -17.66 8.77 13.45
N ASN A 209 -17.54 7.66 14.18
CA ASN A 209 -18.30 7.45 15.42
C ASN A 209 -18.00 8.51 16.50
N ALA A 210 -16.73 8.92 16.64
CA ALA A 210 -16.35 9.97 17.58
C ALA A 210 -16.95 11.32 17.17
N PHE A 211 -16.89 11.68 15.89
CA PHE A 211 -17.49 12.89 15.34
C PHE A 211 -19.01 12.93 15.59
N GLU A 212 -19.71 11.87 15.19
CA GLU A 212 -21.17 11.76 15.38
C GLU A 212 -21.55 11.87 16.85
N THR A 213 -20.85 11.17 17.73
CA THR A 213 -21.11 11.20 19.19
C THR A 213 -21.01 12.63 19.75
N LEU A 214 -20.02 13.40 19.31
CA LEU A 214 -19.86 14.79 19.73
C LEU A 214 -20.98 15.68 19.18
N VAL A 215 -21.33 15.54 17.91
CA VAL A 215 -22.41 16.31 17.29
C VAL A 215 -23.77 15.99 17.92
N GLU A 216 -24.07 14.73 18.16
CA GLU A 216 -25.27 14.27 18.87
C GLU A 216 -25.31 14.80 20.34
N GLY A 217 -24.14 14.96 20.94
CA GLY A 217 -23.99 15.61 22.25
C GLY A 217 -24.21 17.12 22.24
N GLY A 218 -24.51 17.71 21.06
CA GLY A 218 -24.82 19.13 20.91
C GLY A 218 -23.59 20.03 20.68
N TYR A 219 -22.43 19.46 20.41
CA TYR A 219 -21.22 20.24 20.10
C TYR A 219 -21.18 20.68 18.63
N GLN A 220 -20.47 21.77 18.37
CA GLN A 220 -20.29 22.30 17.01
C GLN A 220 -19.55 21.29 16.14
N PRO A 221 -20.03 21.02 14.91
CA PRO A 221 -19.39 20.04 14.00
C PRO A 221 -17.93 20.38 13.68
N GLU A 222 -17.57 21.67 13.61
CA GLU A 222 -16.20 22.13 13.38
C GLU A 222 -15.28 21.72 14.54
N ILE A 223 -15.75 21.85 15.78
CA ILE A 223 -14.99 21.42 16.95
C ILE A 223 -14.89 19.89 16.97
N ALA A 224 -15.99 19.19 16.70
CA ALA A 224 -15.99 17.73 16.61
C ALA A 224 -15.00 17.21 15.55
N TYR A 225 -14.88 17.90 14.42
CA TYR A 225 -13.90 17.56 13.37
C TYR A 225 -12.46 17.70 13.87
N PHE A 226 -12.13 18.79 14.56
CA PHE A 226 -10.78 18.98 15.09
C PHE A 226 -10.41 17.92 16.12
N GLU A 227 -11.32 17.64 17.07
CA GLU A 227 -11.09 16.67 18.15
C GLU A 227 -11.03 15.22 17.62
N ALA A 228 -11.95 14.83 16.74
CA ALA A 228 -12.06 13.45 16.29
C ALA A 228 -11.04 13.08 15.19
N LEU A 229 -10.67 14.03 14.31
CA LEU A 229 -9.85 13.74 13.13
C LEU A 229 -8.51 14.49 13.12
N HIS A 230 -8.53 15.83 13.20
CA HIS A 230 -7.31 16.60 13.01
C HIS A 230 -6.27 16.29 14.10
N GLU A 231 -6.67 16.30 15.35
CA GLU A 231 -5.75 16.04 16.46
C GLU A 231 -5.29 14.58 16.54
N LEU A 232 -6.11 13.63 16.10
CA LEU A 232 -5.76 12.21 16.06
C LEU A 232 -4.44 11.97 15.30
N LYS A 233 -4.23 12.66 14.17
CA LYS A 233 -2.98 12.54 13.39
C LYS A 233 -1.76 12.89 14.25
N LEU A 234 -1.84 13.93 15.08
CA LEU A 234 -0.73 14.38 15.94
C LEU A 234 -0.43 13.34 17.04
N ILE A 235 -1.45 12.69 17.56
CA ILE A 235 -1.30 11.59 18.52
C ILE A 235 -0.69 10.36 17.85
N VAL A 236 -1.13 10.01 16.63
CA VAL A 236 -0.57 8.89 15.85
C VAL A 236 0.89 9.13 15.52
N ASP A 237 1.30 10.35 15.17
CA ASP A 237 2.70 10.71 14.95
C ASP A 237 3.55 10.47 16.21
N MET A 238 3.01 10.80 17.42
CA MET A 238 3.70 10.51 18.67
C MET A 238 3.80 9.00 18.96
N ILE A 239 2.74 8.23 18.66
CA ILE A 239 2.76 6.78 18.82
C ILE A 239 3.82 6.17 17.89
N GLN A 240 3.84 6.57 16.63
CA GLN A 240 4.81 6.10 15.64
C GLN A 240 6.25 6.38 16.08
N ARG A 241 6.52 7.60 16.55
CA ARG A 241 7.87 8.05 16.90
C ARG A 241 8.38 7.52 18.23
N TYR A 242 7.50 7.41 19.22
CA TYR A 242 7.89 7.15 20.61
C TYR A 242 7.28 5.87 21.20
N GLY A 243 6.44 5.15 20.43
CA GLY A 243 5.65 4.03 20.90
C GLY A 243 4.47 4.47 21.78
N ILE A 244 3.56 3.55 22.07
CA ILE A 244 2.34 3.80 22.86
C ILE A 244 2.68 4.39 24.24
N ASN A 245 3.62 3.79 24.98
CA ASN A 245 4.05 4.29 26.28
C ASN A 245 4.77 5.65 26.19
N GLY A 246 5.49 5.88 25.08
CA GLY A 246 6.14 7.16 24.83
C GLY A 246 5.14 8.30 24.58
N MET A 247 4.04 8.01 23.91
CA MET A 247 2.92 8.94 23.75
C MET A 247 2.28 9.24 25.12
N TRP A 248 1.91 8.22 25.92
CA TRP A 248 1.34 8.42 27.25
C TRP A 248 2.17 9.31 28.17
N ARG A 249 3.49 9.29 28.04
CA ARG A 249 4.39 10.15 28.83
C ARG A 249 4.45 11.60 28.35
N ARG A 250 3.89 11.91 27.18
CA ARG A 250 3.96 13.22 26.51
C ARG A 250 2.63 13.98 26.43
N VAL A 251 1.55 13.32 26.81
CA VAL A 251 0.23 13.95 26.93
C VAL A 251 -0.01 14.42 28.37
N SER A 252 -1.05 15.28 28.58
CA SER A 252 -1.44 15.76 29.90
C SER A 252 -1.82 14.61 30.84
N GLU A 253 -1.77 14.87 32.16
CA GLU A 253 -2.19 13.88 33.16
C GLU A 253 -3.65 13.49 33.01
N THR A 254 -4.50 14.45 32.66
CA THR A 254 -5.94 14.22 32.41
C THR A 254 -6.14 13.34 31.20
N ALA A 255 -5.45 13.62 30.08
CA ALA A 255 -5.53 12.79 28.87
C ALA A 255 -5.01 11.36 29.13
N ARG A 256 -3.90 11.24 29.87
CA ARG A 256 -3.34 9.94 30.27
C ARG A 256 -4.31 9.15 31.12
N TYR A 257 -4.84 9.73 32.19
CA TYR A 257 -5.80 9.05 33.07
C TYR A 257 -7.06 8.67 32.32
N GLY A 258 -7.66 9.61 31.59
CA GLY A 258 -8.86 9.38 30.79
C GLY A 258 -8.66 8.27 29.74
N GLY A 259 -7.59 8.37 28.95
CA GLY A 259 -7.29 7.40 27.90
C GLY A 259 -7.05 6.00 28.44
N LEU A 260 -6.23 5.86 29.47
CA LEU A 260 -5.91 4.55 30.06
C LEU A 260 -7.14 3.88 30.73
N THR A 261 -8.06 4.67 31.27
CA THR A 261 -9.25 4.14 31.97
C THR A 261 -10.49 4.00 31.10
N ARG A 262 -10.65 4.79 30.03
CA ARG A 262 -11.83 4.79 29.14
C ARG A 262 -11.53 4.13 27.77
N GLY A 263 -10.30 4.12 27.32
CA GLY A 263 -9.90 3.41 26.11
C GLY A 263 -10.42 1.96 26.07
N PRO A 264 -10.25 1.15 27.14
CA PRO A 264 -10.79 -0.22 27.19
C PRO A 264 -12.32 -0.33 27.15
N ILE A 265 -13.07 0.74 27.36
CA ILE A 265 -14.53 0.76 27.21
C ILE A 265 -14.89 0.91 25.72
N VAL A 266 -14.16 1.75 24.99
CA VAL A 266 -14.38 2.00 23.55
C VAL A 266 -13.88 0.83 22.71
N MET A 267 -12.66 0.37 22.98
CA MET A 267 -12.01 -0.76 22.31
C MET A 267 -11.98 -1.96 23.26
N ASP A 268 -13.12 -2.56 23.44
CA ASP A 268 -13.40 -3.63 24.41
C ASP A 268 -13.12 -5.05 23.85
N ALA A 269 -13.55 -6.06 24.59
CA ALA A 269 -13.44 -7.47 24.18
C ALA A 269 -14.27 -7.80 22.93
N ALA A 270 -15.41 -7.13 22.70
CA ALA A 270 -16.22 -7.32 21.50
C ALA A 270 -15.53 -6.75 20.28
N SER A 271 -14.92 -5.56 20.39
CA SER A 271 -14.09 -4.97 19.32
C SER A 271 -12.96 -5.93 18.92
N LYS A 272 -12.25 -6.50 19.89
CA LYS A 272 -11.19 -7.50 19.62
C LYS A 272 -11.72 -8.77 18.98
N ALA A 273 -12.93 -9.23 19.37
CA ALA A 273 -13.58 -10.39 18.76
C ALA A 273 -13.96 -10.13 17.30
N ASN A 274 -14.43 -8.92 16.97
CA ASN A 274 -14.69 -8.49 15.60
C ASN A 274 -13.42 -8.46 14.75
N MET A 275 -12.32 -7.94 15.26
CA MET A 275 -11.02 -8.00 14.57
C MET A 275 -10.59 -9.44 14.27
N LYS A 276 -10.77 -10.37 15.22
CA LYS A 276 -10.50 -11.80 14.98
C LYS A 276 -11.40 -12.38 13.88
N LYS A 277 -12.67 -11.99 13.85
CA LYS A 277 -13.60 -12.43 12.79
C LYS A 277 -13.12 -11.94 11.42
N VAL A 278 -12.73 -10.66 11.29
CA VAL A 278 -12.19 -10.11 10.05
C VAL A 278 -10.94 -10.89 9.62
N LEU A 279 -10.00 -11.15 10.54
CA LEU A 279 -8.82 -11.94 10.23
C LEU A 279 -9.17 -13.36 9.73
N THR A 280 -10.15 -14.01 10.35
CA THR A 280 -10.62 -15.33 9.92
C THR A 280 -11.20 -15.30 8.51
N MET A 281 -12.02 -14.29 8.18
CA MET A 281 -12.60 -14.12 6.83
C MET A 281 -11.52 -13.89 5.75
N ILE A 282 -10.40 -13.28 6.12
CA ILE A 282 -9.25 -13.15 5.24
C ILE A 282 -8.56 -14.51 5.06
N GLN A 283 -8.27 -15.21 6.16
CA GLN A 283 -7.50 -16.46 6.15
C GLN A 283 -8.23 -17.62 5.47
N ASP A 284 -9.55 -17.69 5.57
CA ASP A 284 -10.37 -18.75 4.95
C ASP A 284 -10.82 -18.43 3.52
N GLY A 285 -10.47 -17.23 3.00
CA GLY A 285 -10.79 -16.79 1.65
C GLY A 285 -12.20 -16.20 1.49
N THR A 286 -12.98 -16.08 2.54
CA THR A 286 -14.32 -15.47 2.49
C THR A 286 -14.25 -14.07 1.88
N PHE A 287 -13.37 -13.20 2.40
CA PHE A 287 -13.21 -11.84 1.87
C PHE A 287 -12.75 -11.83 0.41
N ASN A 288 -11.77 -12.68 0.03
CA ASN A 288 -11.33 -12.80 -1.36
C ASN A 288 -12.48 -13.13 -2.30
N ASN A 289 -13.32 -14.10 -1.93
CA ASN A 289 -14.43 -14.54 -2.76
C ASN A 289 -15.54 -13.49 -2.86
N GLU A 290 -15.85 -12.81 -1.75
CA GLU A 290 -16.78 -11.68 -1.73
C GLU A 290 -16.32 -10.57 -2.67
N TRP A 291 -15.07 -10.15 -2.57
CA TRP A 291 -14.51 -9.07 -3.38
C TRP A 291 -14.49 -9.41 -4.87
N ILE A 292 -14.03 -10.61 -5.24
CA ILE A 292 -14.05 -11.07 -6.64
C ILE A 292 -15.49 -11.07 -7.19
N SER A 293 -16.44 -11.63 -6.44
CA SER A 293 -17.85 -11.71 -6.86
C SER A 293 -18.45 -10.33 -7.07
N GLU A 294 -18.20 -9.41 -6.14
CA GLU A 294 -18.69 -8.02 -6.22
C GLU A 294 -18.10 -7.31 -7.44
N TYR A 295 -16.79 -7.43 -7.64
CA TYR A 295 -16.12 -6.82 -8.79
C TYR A 295 -16.57 -7.42 -10.12
N GLN A 296 -16.74 -8.74 -10.21
CA GLN A 296 -17.24 -9.40 -11.43
C GLN A 296 -18.66 -8.97 -11.79
N SER A 297 -19.50 -8.67 -10.80
CA SER A 297 -20.88 -8.25 -11.04
C SER A 297 -21.02 -6.77 -11.38
N LYS A 298 -20.20 -5.89 -10.81
CA LYS A 298 -20.35 -4.43 -10.87
C LYS A 298 -19.14 -3.69 -11.44
N GLY A 299 -18.01 -4.35 -11.60
CA GLY A 299 -16.77 -3.70 -12.02
C GLY A 299 -16.33 -2.61 -11.03
N SER A 300 -15.86 -1.49 -11.56
CA SER A 300 -15.46 -0.33 -10.74
C SER A 300 -16.62 0.33 -9.96
N GLU A 301 -17.86 0.08 -10.37
CA GLU A 301 -19.05 0.62 -9.69
C GLU A 301 -19.34 -0.04 -8.33
N ALA A 302 -18.60 -1.13 -8.01
CA ALA A 302 -18.72 -1.81 -6.72
C ALA A 302 -18.54 -0.86 -5.50
N PHE A 303 -17.75 0.19 -5.68
CA PHE A 303 -17.51 1.18 -4.62
C PHE A 303 -18.47 2.37 -4.62
N ASP A 304 -19.15 2.66 -5.74
CA ASP A 304 -19.83 3.95 -5.96
C ASP A 304 -20.83 4.27 -4.86
N GLN A 305 -21.60 3.27 -4.42
CA GLN A 305 -22.57 3.45 -3.35
C GLN A 305 -21.91 3.81 -2.01
N TYR A 306 -20.83 3.11 -1.65
CA TYR A 306 -20.11 3.36 -0.41
C TYR A 306 -19.41 4.73 -0.45
N MET A 307 -18.76 5.07 -1.56
CA MET A 307 -18.11 6.36 -1.73
C MET A 307 -19.12 7.51 -1.66
N LYS A 308 -20.29 7.37 -2.31
CA LYS A 308 -21.36 8.36 -2.23
C LYS A 308 -21.87 8.58 -0.80
N GLN A 309 -22.06 7.50 -0.02
CA GLN A 309 -22.45 7.62 1.38
C GLN A 309 -21.41 8.40 2.20
N ASN A 310 -20.14 8.13 1.99
CA ASN A 310 -19.06 8.85 2.65
C ASN A 310 -19.02 10.33 2.22
N ASP A 311 -19.12 10.64 0.92
CA ASP A 311 -19.11 12.01 0.40
C ASP A 311 -20.29 12.86 0.94
N GLU A 312 -21.45 12.22 1.16
CA GLU A 312 -22.63 12.86 1.73
C GLU A 312 -22.58 13.05 3.23
N HIS A 313 -21.65 12.39 3.93
CA HIS A 313 -21.52 12.47 5.38
C HIS A 313 -21.16 13.87 5.87
N GLN A 314 -21.68 14.26 7.03
CA GLN A 314 -21.46 15.59 7.60
C GLN A 314 -19.98 15.89 7.85
N ILE A 315 -19.21 14.90 8.30
CA ILE A 315 -17.77 15.05 8.57
C ILE A 315 -17.00 15.49 7.31
N GLU A 316 -17.36 14.99 6.12
CA GLU A 316 -16.70 15.37 4.87
C GLU A 316 -17.04 16.81 4.46
N LYS A 317 -18.30 17.22 4.62
CA LYS A 317 -18.73 18.60 4.33
C LYS A 317 -18.02 19.59 5.24
N VAL A 318 -18.02 19.34 6.55
CA VAL A 318 -17.31 20.17 7.54
C VAL A 318 -15.81 20.10 7.31
N GLY A 319 -15.27 18.91 7.07
CA GLY A 319 -13.85 18.69 6.83
C GLY A 319 -13.33 19.47 5.63
N LYS A 320 -14.11 19.57 4.55
CA LYS A 320 -13.74 20.38 3.39
C LYS A 320 -13.52 21.85 3.73
N GLU A 321 -14.41 22.44 4.53
CA GLU A 321 -14.28 23.83 4.96
C GLU A 321 -13.09 24.01 5.92
N MET A 322 -12.87 23.05 6.83
CA MET A 322 -11.75 23.11 7.77
C MET A 322 -10.41 22.93 7.06
N ARG A 323 -10.31 21.99 6.09
CA ARG A 323 -9.10 21.82 5.27
C ARG A 323 -8.79 23.08 4.47
N LYS A 324 -9.79 23.70 3.84
CA LYS A 324 -9.62 24.96 3.12
C LYS A 324 -9.14 26.12 4.03
N MET A 325 -9.60 26.16 5.28
CA MET A 325 -9.14 27.14 6.26
C MET A 325 -7.67 26.91 6.63
N MET A 326 -7.27 25.66 6.85
CA MET A 326 -5.91 25.30 7.27
C MET A 326 -4.89 25.36 6.11
N TRP A 327 -5.32 24.99 4.92
CA TRP A 327 -4.47 24.90 3.71
C TRP A 327 -5.16 25.57 2.51
N PRO A 328 -5.22 26.92 2.49
CA PRO A 328 -5.99 27.64 1.46
C PRO A 328 -5.46 27.44 0.02
N ASP A 329 -4.20 27.06 -0.12
CA ASP A 329 -3.56 26.82 -1.42
C ASP A 329 -3.57 25.34 -1.86
N SER A 330 -4.17 24.44 -1.08
CA SER A 330 -4.32 23.05 -1.48
C SER A 330 -5.39 22.93 -2.56
N THR A 331 -4.99 22.45 -3.73
CA THR A 331 -5.93 22.05 -4.79
C THR A 331 -6.48 20.66 -4.47
N GLU A 332 -7.59 20.56 -3.75
CA GLU A 332 -8.47 19.40 -3.74
C GLU A 332 -9.58 19.57 -4.78
#